data_9033fb5f9a682a6623e8139d0fde9fc8
#
_entry.id   9033fb5f9a682a6623e8139d0fde9fc8
#
_cell.length_a   1.000
_cell.length_b   1.000
_cell.length_c   1.000
_cell.angle_alpha   90.00
_cell.angle_beta   90.00
_cell.angle_gamma   90.00
#
_symmetry.space_group_name_H-M   'P 1'
#
loop_
_entity.id
_entity.type
_entity.pdbx_description
1 polymer ?
#
loop_
_entity_poly.entity_id
_entity_poly.type
_entity_poly.pdbx_seq_one_letter_code
_entity_poly.pdbx_strand_id
1 'polypeptide(L)'
;MARIARQLTDLVGNTPLLEFSNFNASKGLKAQVIGKLEYFNPAGSVKDRIALAMIEDAEAKGLLKPGATIIEPTSGNTGVGLAFVSASKGYKLILTMPDTMSAERRNLLKALGARLVLTPGAEGMKGAIAKAEELRDATPGSIILQQFENPANPAVHIRTTAEEIWRDTDGEVELFVAGGGTGGTVSGVGAGLKAHNPNVQIVAVEPSDSPVLSGGKPGPHKIQGIGAGFIPKTYNGEVVDKILQVTNDDAIRTSRELAGKEGLLVGISSGAAVYAAVELAKLPENEGKTIVALLPDTGERYLSTVLYAFEEYPL
;
A
#
# COMPACT_ATOMS: atom_id res chain seq x y z
N MET A 1 -4.54 -6.13 -33.13
CA MET A 1 -3.11 -5.82 -32.89
C MET A 1 -2.62 -6.65 -31.72
N ALA A 2 -1.36 -7.13 -31.75
CA ALA A 2 -0.80 -7.90 -30.66
C ALA A 2 -0.72 -7.04 -29.36
N ARG A 3 -1.14 -7.61 -28.22
CA ARG A 3 -1.09 -6.96 -26.90
C ARG A 3 0.14 -7.51 -26.13
N ILE A 4 1.33 -7.16 -26.59
CA ILE A 4 2.59 -7.59 -25.97
C ILE A 4 3.17 -6.37 -25.23
N ALA A 5 3.30 -6.46 -23.89
CA ALA A 5 4.02 -5.48 -23.10
C ALA A 5 5.51 -5.50 -23.47
N ARG A 6 6.13 -4.35 -23.58
CA ARG A 6 7.55 -4.22 -23.94
C ARG A 6 8.45 -4.19 -22.71
N GLN A 7 7.93 -3.70 -21.61
CA GLN A 7 8.61 -3.62 -20.32
C GLN A 7 7.66 -4.10 -19.22
N LEU A 8 8.21 -4.61 -18.14
CA LEU A 8 7.40 -5.04 -17.00
C LEU A 8 6.61 -3.87 -16.38
N THR A 9 7.14 -2.66 -16.49
CA THR A 9 6.47 -1.42 -16.04
C THR A 9 5.17 -1.12 -16.79
N ASP A 10 5.01 -1.62 -18.05
CA ASP A 10 3.78 -1.46 -18.83
C ASP A 10 2.58 -2.21 -18.21
N LEU A 11 2.85 -3.14 -17.30
CA LEU A 11 1.84 -3.96 -16.62
C LEU A 11 1.42 -3.41 -15.25
N VAL A 12 1.96 -2.27 -14.83
CA VAL A 12 1.57 -1.62 -13.57
C VAL A 12 0.15 -1.05 -13.69
N GLY A 13 -0.67 -1.32 -12.69
CA GLY A 13 -2.05 -0.86 -12.66
C GLY A 13 -3.03 -1.80 -13.39
N ASN A 14 -4.21 -1.29 -13.71
CA ASN A 14 -5.34 -2.04 -14.25
C ASN A 14 -5.62 -3.32 -13.45
N THR A 15 -5.52 -3.22 -12.14
CA THR A 15 -5.77 -4.33 -11.22
C THR A 15 -7.26 -4.62 -11.12
N PRO A 16 -7.67 -5.89 -10.93
CA PRO A 16 -9.08 -6.25 -10.91
C PRO A 16 -9.80 -5.81 -9.63
N LEU A 17 -11.11 -5.69 -9.74
CA LEU A 17 -12.04 -5.73 -8.62
C LEU A 17 -12.54 -7.17 -8.44
N LEU A 18 -12.73 -7.60 -7.18
CA LEU A 18 -13.31 -8.89 -6.83
C LEU A 18 -14.44 -8.70 -5.82
N GLU A 19 -15.63 -9.20 -6.14
CA GLU A 19 -16.70 -9.33 -5.17
C GLU A 19 -16.44 -10.51 -4.23
N PHE A 20 -16.53 -10.28 -2.92
CA PHE A 20 -16.36 -11.33 -1.92
C PHE A 20 -17.66 -12.08 -1.64
N SER A 21 -18.17 -12.82 -2.63
CA SER A 21 -19.50 -13.42 -2.58
C SER A 21 -19.70 -14.37 -1.39
N ASN A 22 -18.76 -15.29 -1.16
CA ASN A 22 -18.84 -16.25 -0.05
C ASN A 22 -18.61 -15.56 1.31
N PHE A 23 -17.65 -14.63 1.37
CA PHE A 23 -17.35 -13.89 2.58
C PHE A 23 -18.52 -12.98 2.98
N ASN A 24 -19.07 -12.19 2.05
CA ASN A 24 -20.20 -11.31 2.28
C ASN A 24 -21.44 -12.09 2.76
N ALA A 25 -21.75 -13.21 2.09
CA ALA A 25 -22.85 -14.09 2.48
C ALA A 25 -22.65 -14.65 3.90
N SER A 26 -21.42 -15.07 4.25
CA SER A 26 -21.11 -15.60 5.59
C SER A 26 -21.26 -14.59 6.72
N LYS A 27 -21.18 -13.28 6.40
CA LYS A 27 -21.36 -12.19 7.37
C LYS A 27 -22.78 -11.63 7.38
N GLY A 28 -23.66 -12.09 6.47
CA GLY A 28 -25.03 -11.59 6.34
C GLY A 28 -25.10 -10.12 5.95
N LEU A 29 -24.13 -9.64 5.16
CA LEU A 29 -24.04 -8.23 4.77
C LEU A 29 -25.15 -7.88 3.78
N LYS A 30 -25.71 -6.69 3.94
CA LYS A 30 -26.69 -6.10 3.03
C LYS A 30 -26.09 -5.08 2.07
N ALA A 31 -24.86 -4.63 2.34
CA ALA A 31 -24.03 -3.86 1.43
C ALA A 31 -23.06 -4.81 0.71
N GLN A 32 -22.63 -4.43 -0.49
CA GLN A 32 -21.67 -5.19 -1.27
C GLN A 32 -20.24 -4.75 -0.95
N VAL A 33 -19.42 -5.65 -0.39
CA VAL A 33 -17.99 -5.38 -0.17
C VAL A 33 -17.19 -6.01 -1.30
N ILE A 34 -16.40 -5.18 -1.98
CA ILE A 34 -15.57 -5.50 -3.15
C ILE A 34 -14.11 -5.17 -2.83
N GLY A 35 -13.18 -6.01 -3.27
CA GLY A 35 -11.73 -5.78 -3.12
C GLY A 35 -11.08 -5.25 -4.39
N LYS A 36 -10.30 -4.18 -4.29
CA LYS A 36 -9.34 -3.75 -5.32
C LYS A 36 -8.04 -4.49 -5.08
N LEU A 37 -7.71 -5.46 -5.95
CA LEU A 37 -6.64 -6.44 -5.72
C LEU A 37 -5.29 -5.93 -6.24
N GLU A 38 -4.56 -5.16 -5.44
CA GLU A 38 -3.30 -4.53 -5.84
C GLU A 38 -2.11 -5.51 -5.94
N TYR A 39 -2.24 -6.74 -5.45
CA TYR A 39 -1.19 -7.74 -5.65
C TYR A 39 -1.10 -8.26 -7.10
N PHE A 40 -2.05 -7.91 -7.97
CA PHE A 40 -1.94 -8.15 -9.41
C PHE A 40 -0.97 -7.21 -10.13
N ASN A 41 -0.44 -6.20 -9.46
CA ASN A 41 0.69 -5.45 -9.98
C ASN A 41 1.93 -6.36 -10.16
N PRO A 42 2.86 -6.04 -11.09
CA PRO A 42 3.98 -6.91 -11.46
C PRO A 42 4.87 -7.37 -10.30
N ALA A 43 5.13 -6.49 -9.33
CA ALA A 43 5.91 -6.83 -8.14
C ALA A 43 5.01 -7.11 -6.91
N GLY A 44 3.70 -7.28 -7.12
CA GLY A 44 2.76 -7.83 -6.17
C GLY A 44 2.25 -6.86 -5.10
N SER A 45 2.29 -5.55 -5.34
CA SER A 45 1.68 -4.60 -4.41
C SER A 45 1.26 -3.27 -5.03
N VAL A 46 0.45 -2.51 -4.29
CA VAL A 46 0.04 -1.14 -4.61
C VAL A 46 1.24 -0.19 -4.78
N LYS A 47 2.37 -0.50 -4.16
CA LYS A 47 3.57 0.34 -4.20
C LYS A 47 4.29 0.33 -5.55
N ASP A 48 3.98 -0.61 -6.42
CA ASP A 48 4.46 -0.62 -7.79
C ASP A 48 4.06 0.66 -8.53
N ARG A 49 2.84 1.15 -8.25
CA ARG A 49 2.31 2.39 -8.83
C ARG A 49 3.13 3.60 -8.43
N ILE A 50 3.40 3.77 -7.14
CA ILE A 50 4.16 4.95 -6.67
C ILE A 50 5.64 4.84 -7.02
N ALA A 51 6.22 3.63 -7.04
CA ALA A 51 7.59 3.42 -7.45
C ALA A 51 7.82 3.89 -8.89
N LEU A 52 6.95 3.47 -9.81
CA LEU A 52 7.00 3.91 -11.20
C LEU A 52 6.76 5.42 -11.32
N ALA A 53 5.72 5.94 -10.66
CA ALA A 53 5.35 7.36 -10.77
C ALA A 53 6.42 8.31 -10.22
N MET A 54 7.03 7.98 -9.08
CA MET A 54 8.09 8.82 -8.50
C MET A 54 9.36 8.83 -9.36
N ILE A 55 9.70 7.69 -9.98
CA ILE A 55 10.84 7.60 -10.91
C ILE A 55 10.54 8.43 -12.17
N GLU A 56 9.38 8.25 -12.79
CA GLU A 56 8.99 9.01 -13.99
C GLU A 56 8.88 10.50 -13.76
N ASP A 57 8.37 10.91 -12.60
CA ASP A 57 8.33 12.33 -12.22
C ASP A 57 9.73 12.92 -12.07
N ALA A 58 10.66 12.17 -11.47
CA ALA A 58 12.05 12.58 -11.35
C ALA A 58 12.77 12.66 -12.72
N GLU A 59 12.47 11.74 -13.62
CA GLU A 59 12.95 11.76 -15.01
C GLU A 59 12.43 13.02 -15.75
N ALA A 60 11.12 13.26 -15.67
CA ALA A 60 10.47 14.41 -16.32
C ALA A 60 11.00 15.76 -15.83
N LYS A 61 11.36 15.84 -14.54
CA LYS A 61 11.96 17.03 -13.93
C LYS A 61 13.48 17.15 -14.18
N GLY A 62 14.09 16.18 -14.85
CA GLY A 62 15.54 16.15 -15.08
C GLY A 62 16.39 15.89 -13.82
N LEU A 63 15.76 15.44 -12.73
CA LEU A 63 16.42 15.13 -11.46
C LEU A 63 17.08 13.75 -11.48
N LEU A 64 16.61 12.85 -12.34
CA LEU A 64 17.12 11.50 -12.50
C LEU A 64 17.58 11.27 -13.94
N LYS A 65 18.89 11.10 -14.12
CA LYS A 65 19.51 10.84 -15.43
C LYS A 65 19.65 9.32 -15.67
N PRO A 66 19.69 8.87 -16.94
CA PRO A 66 19.92 7.46 -17.25
C PRO A 66 21.12 6.87 -16.51
N GLY A 67 20.96 5.70 -15.90
CA GLY A 67 21.99 5.02 -15.14
C GLY A 67 22.33 5.61 -13.76
N ALA A 68 21.62 6.65 -13.32
CA ALA A 68 21.79 7.24 -12.00
C ALA A 68 21.45 6.27 -10.86
N THR A 69 21.81 6.67 -9.63
CA THR A 69 21.52 5.90 -8.43
C THR A 69 20.31 6.47 -7.69
N ILE A 70 19.35 5.62 -7.42
CA ILE A 70 18.21 5.89 -6.54
C ILE A 70 18.54 5.35 -5.16
N ILE A 71 18.26 6.11 -4.12
CA ILE A 71 18.44 5.71 -2.72
C ILE A 71 17.09 5.87 -2.03
N GLU A 72 16.66 4.90 -1.24
CA GLU A 72 15.42 5.03 -0.45
C GLU A 72 15.53 4.31 0.89
N PRO A 73 15.15 4.95 2.00
CA PRO A 73 15.07 4.30 3.30
C PRO A 73 13.76 3.53 3.40
N THR A 74 13.79 2.25 3.06
CA THR A 74 12.60 1.39 3.11
C THR A 74 12.96 -0.09 3.09
N SER A 75 12.19 -0.88 3.83
CA SER A 75 12.27 -2.34 3.83
C SER A 75 10.98 -2.99 3.34
N GLY A 76 9.97 -2.17 3.01
CA GLY A 76 8.63 -2.63 2.67
C GLY A 76 8.39 -2.78 1.16
N ASN A 77 7.12 -2.79 0.81
CA ASN A 77 6.66 -2.95 -0.57
C ASN A 77 7.18 -1.85 -1.52
N THR A 78 7.42 -0.65 -1.00
CA THR A 78 8.04 0.43 -1.79
C THR A 78 9.44 0.04 -2.27
N GLY A 79 10.24 -0.60 -1.42
CA GLY A 79 11.56 -1.11 -1.81
C GLY A 79 11.47 -2.16 -2.92
N VAL A 80 10.49 -3.05 -2.86
CA VAL A 80 10.25 -4.07 -3.91
C VAL A 80 9.82 -3.40 -5.20
N GLY A 81 8.89 -2.45 -5.15
CA GLY A 81 8.46 -1.67 -6.31
C GLY A 81 9.60 -0.90 -6.96
N LEU A 82 10.40 -0.19 -6.15
CA LEU A 82 11.57 0.53 -6.66
C LEU A 82 12.61 -0.42 -7.26
N ALA A 83 12.80 -1.61 -6.68
CA ALA A 83 13.77 -2.57 -7.18
C ALA A 83 13.39 -3.08 -8.58
N PHE A 84 12.14 -3.48 -8.79
CA PHE A 84 11.72 -3.95 -10.11
C PHE A 84 11.72 -2.82 -11.15
N VAL A 85 11.25 -1.63 -10.81
CA VAL A 85 11.24 -0.48 -11.75
C VAL A 85 12.66 -0.06 -12.09
N SER A 86 13.57 0.02 -11.10
CA SER A 86 14.98 0.35 -11.33
C SER A 86 15.65 -0.68 -12.25
N ALA A 87 15.41 -1.97 -12.03
CA ALA A 87 15.92 -3.02 -12.90
C ALA A 87 15.38 -2.89 -14.33
N SER A 88 14.08 -2.63 -14.49
CA SER A 88 13.43 -2.47 -15.80
C SER A 88 13.93 -1.24 -16.57
N LYS A 89 14.22 -0.14 -15.86
CA LYS A 89 14.65 1.15 -16.46
C LYS A 89 16.17 1.36 -16.48
N GLY A 90 16.95 0.46 -15.90
CA GLY A 90 18.43 0.52 -15.92
C GLY A 90 19.02 1.47 -14.88
N TYR A 91 18.32 1.71 -13.76
CA TYR A 91 18.84 2.49 -12.63
C TYR A 91 19.54 1.59 -11.60
N LYS A 92 20.49 2.17 -10.88
CA LYS A 92 21.07 1.55 -9.69
C LYS A 92 20.18 1.88 -8.49
N LEU A 93 19.95 0.90 -7.61
CA LEU A 93 19.15 1.11 -6.41
C LEU A 93 19.94 0.74 -5.16
N ILE A 94 19.93 1.64 -4.19
CA ILE A 94 20.42 1.41 -2.82
C ILE A 94 19.24 1.56 -1.87
N LEU A 95 18.97 0.52 -1.07
CA LEU A 95 17.97 0.56 -0.01
C LEU A 95 18.64 0.51 1.35
N THR A 96 18.30 1.44 2.21
CA THR A 96 18.75 1.44 3.61
C THR A 96 17.65 0.93 4.51
N MET A 97 17.98 0.05 5.44
CA MET A 97 17.01 -0.58 6.33
C MET A 97 17.67 -1.12 7.59
N PRO A 98 16.92 -1.27 8.71
CA PRO A 98 17.41 -1.95 9.90
C PRO A 98 17.80 -3.40 9.62
N ASP A 99 18.85 -3.88 10.30
CA ASP A 99 19.35 -5.26 10.19
C ASP A 99 18.38 -6.32 10.77
N THR A 100 17.34 -5.87 11.47
CA THR A 100 16.25 -6.71 12.00
C THR A 100 15.27 -7.18 10.93
N MET A 101 15.38 -6.69 9.67
CA MET A 101 14.52 -7.13 8.57
C MET A 101 14.76 -8.59 8.21
N SER A 102 13.69 -9.32 7.90
CA SER A 102 13.75 -10.76 7.61
C SER A 102 14.69 -11.10 6.45
N ALA A 103 15.25 -12.30 6.50
CA ALA A 103 16.14 -12.79 5.45
C ALA A 103 15.43 -12.89 4.10
N GLU A 104 14.15 -13.32 4.10
CA GLU A 104 13.32 -13.43 2.90
C GLU A 104 13.16 -12.06 2.22
N ARG A 105 12.87 -11.02 3.00
CA ARG A 105 12.74 -9.65 2.49
C ARG A 105 14.05 -9.17 1.88
N ARG A 106 15.16 -9.38 2.57
CA ARG A 106 16.49 -8.99 2.08
C ARG A 106 16.86 -9.75 0.80
N ASN A 107 16.57 -11.05 0.75
CA ASN A 107 16.85 -11.89 -0.42
C ASN A 107 16.01 -11.49 -1.64
N LEU A 108 14.72 -11.18 -1.44
CA LEU A 108 13.84 -10.68 -2.50
C LEU A 108 14.42 -9.39 -3.14
N LEU A 109 14.80 -8.42 -2.32
CA LEU A 109 15.35 -7.15 -2.79
C LEU A 109 16.68 -7.34 -3.54
N LYS A 110 17.57 -8.20 -3.01
CA LYS A 110 18.85 -8.55 -3.68
C LYS A 110 18.63 -9.27 -5.00
N ALA A 111 17.65 -10.18 -5.06
CA ALA A 111 17.30 -10.91 -6.30
C ALA A 111 16.84 -9.95 -7.41
N LEU A 112 16.21 -8.83 -7.05
CA LEU A 112 15.83 -7.76 -7.97
C LEU A 112 16.97 -6.78 -8.27
N GLY A 113 18.19 -7.02 -7.77
CA GLY A 113 19.37 -6.22 -8.08
C GLY A 113 19.62 -5.03 -7.14
N ALA A 114 18.84 -4.87 -6.08
CA ALA A 114 19.07 -3.79 -5.12
C ALA A 114 20.31 -4.04 -4.24
N ARG A 115 21.12 -2.99 -4.05
CA ARG A 115 22.15 -2.97 -3.02
C ARG A 115 21.53 -2.61 -1.67
N LEU A 116 21.71 -3.47 -0.67
CA LEU A 116 21.21 -3.22 0.67
C LEU A 116 22.32 -2.65 1.56
N VAL A 117 22.00 -1.62 2.32
CA VAL A 117 22.82 -1.06 3.38
C VAL A 117 22.04 -1.20 4.68
N LEU A 118 22.52 -2.09 5.54
CA LEU A 118 21.90 -2.36 6.83
C LEU A 118 22.37 -1.37 7.87
N THR A 119 21.45 -0.92 8.72
CA THR A 119 21.70 -0.03 9.85
C THR A 119 21.39 -0.76 11.16
N PRO A 120 21.96 -0.33 12.31
CA PRO A 120 21.67 -0.95 13.59
C PRO A 120 20.16 -0.97 13.89
N GLY A 121 19.63 -2.14 14.25
CA GLY A 121 18.20 -2.34 14.54
C GLY A 121 17.67 -1.42 15.64
N ALA A 122 18.50 -1.09 16.63
CA ALA A 122 18.16 -0.18 17.72
C ALA A 122 17.84 1.26 17.24
N GLU A 123 18.36 1.68 16.09
CA GLU A 123 18.11 2.99 15.50
C GLU A 123 16.82 3.02 14.66
N GLY A 124 16.24 1.86 14.36
CA GLY A 124 15.00 1.72 13.57
C GLY A 124 15.05 2.46 12.23
N MET A 125 13.91 2.95 11.78
CA MET A 125 13.82 3.70 10.51
C MET A 125 14.56 5.05 10.55
N LYS A 126 14.73 5.65 11.71
CA LYS A 126 15.49 6.91 11.85
C LYS A 126 16.96 6.71 11.42
N GLY A 127 17.59 5.62 11.84
CA GLY A 127 18.94 5.26 11.41
C GLY A 127 19.01 4.98 9.90
N ALA A 128 18.02 4.30 9.35
CA ALA A 128 17.95 4.04 7.92
C ALA A 128 17.81 5.34 7.09
N ILE A 129 17.01 6.30 7.55
CA ILE A 129 16.85 7.62 6.90
C ILE A 129 18.18 8.39 6.92
N ALA A 130 18.82 8.51 8.10
CA ALA A 130 20.11 9.19 8.22
C ALA A 130 21.17 8.58 7.29
N LYS A 131 21.19 7.24 7.18
CA LYS A 131 22.12 6.54 6.29
C LYS A 131 21.82 6.76 4.82
N ALA A 132 20.54 6.86 4.44
CA ALA A 132 20.16 7.21 3.08
C ALA A 132 20.63 8.62 2.68
N GLU A 133 20.47 9.58 3.58
CA GLU A 133 20.95 10.97 3.38
C GLU A 133 22.47 11.03 3.25
N GLU A 134 23.21 10.35 4.12
CA GLU A 134 24.67 10.22 4.04
C GLU A 134 25.11 9.66 2.68
N LEU A 135 24.46 8.59 2.22
CA LEU A 135 24.79 7.96 0.94
C LEU A 135 24.45 8.85 -0.26
N ARG A 136 23.33 9.59 -0.19
CA ARG A 136 22.96 10.57 -1.23
C ARG A 136 24.04 11.64 -1.35
N ASP A 137 24.48 12.20 -0.23
CA ASP A 137 25.46 13.29 -0.22
C ASP A 137 26.86 12.79 -0.69
N ALA A 138 27.17 11.52 -0.46
CA ALA A 138 28.40 10.89 -0.93
C ALA A 138 28.34 10.36 -2.38
N THR A 139 27.16 10.34 -3.02
CA THR A 139 26.96 9.78 -4.36
C THR A 139 26.44 10.83 -5.33
N PRO A 140 27.33 11.48 -6.11
CA PRO A 140 26.91 12.54 -7.05
C PRO A 140 25.83 12.08 -8.04
N GLY A 141 24.79 12.88 -8.20
CA GLY A 141 23.66 12.60 -9.10
C GLY A 141 22.67 11.53 -8.59
N SER A 142 22.82 11.08 -7.34
CA SER A 142 21.82 10.24 -6.70
C SER A 142 20.67 11.06 -6.10
N ILE A 143 19.50 10.43 -5.98
CA ILE A 143 18.32 11.04 -5.37
C ILE A 143 17.67 10.11 -4.36
N ILE A 144 16.98 10.69 -3.37
CA ILE A 144 16.01 10.01 -2.50
C ILE A 144 14.62 10.44 -2.99
N LEU A 145 13.74 9.48 -3.28
CA LEU A 145 12.41 9.75 -3.84
C LEU A 145 11.39 10.22 -2.80
N GLN A 146 11.56 9.83 -1.53
CA GLN A 146 10.79 10.30 -0.37
C GLN A 146 9.28 10.01 -0.48
N GLN A 147 8.91 8.73 -0.39
CA GLN A 147 7.52 8.28 -0.53
C GLN A 147 6.50 9.00 0.36
N PHE A 148 6.90 9.50 1.54
CA PHE A 148 6.02 10.18 2.50
C PHE A 148 5.80 11.67 2.20
N GLU A 149 6.56 12.24 1.25
CA GLU A 149 6.53 13.66 0.92
C GLU A 149 6.33 13.92 -0.58
N ASN A 150 6.61 12.95 -1.43
CA ASN A 150 6.61 13.10 -2.88
C ASN A 150 5.17 13.22 -3.43
N PRO A 151 4.81 14.33 -4.08
CA PRO A 151 3.46 14.54 -4.61
C PRO A 151 3.09 13.59 -5.77
N ALA A 152 4.07 12.96 -6.42
CA ALA A 152 3.81 11.94 -7.44
C ALA A 152 3.10 10.70 -6.85
N ASN A 153 3.25 10.45 -5.54
CA ASN A 153 2.57 9.37 -4.83
C ASN A 153 1.04 9.54 -4.87
N PRO A 154 0.40 10.54 -4.25
CA PRO A 154 -1.06 10.69 -4.39
C PRO A 154 -1.49 10.95 -5.83
N ALA A 155 -0.69 11.66 -6.63
CA ALA A 155 -1.03 11.99 -8.02
C ALA A 155 -1.25 10.76 -8.90
N VAL A 156 -0.45 9.69 -8.76
CA VAL A 156 -0.67 8.45 -9.54
C VAL A 156 -1.98 7.79 -9.19
N HIS A 157 -2.41 7.84 -7.94
CA HIS A 157 -3.68 7.26 -7.50
C HIS A 157 -4.88 8.05 -8.02
N ILE A 158 -4.78 9.38 -8.14
CA ILE A 158 -5.81 10.20 -8.79
C ILE A 158 -6.01 9.75 -10.24
N ARG A 159 -4.92 9.69 -11.03
CA ARG A 159 -5.00 9.44 -12.47
C ARG A 159 -5.15 7.97 -12.86
N THR A 160 -4.91 7.01 -11.96
CA THR A 160 -4.96 5.57 -12.28
C THR A 160 -5.90 4.80 -11.36
N THR A 161 -5.59 4.61 -10.12
CA THR A 161 -6.35 3.77 -9.18
C THR A 161 -7.80 4.24 -9.03
N ALA A 162 -8.01 5.55 -8.90
CA ALA A 162 -9.37 6.12 -8.80
C ALA A 162 -10.17 5.92 -10.08
N GLU A 163 -9.55 6.18 -11.24
CA GLU A 163 -10.20 6.02 -12.54
C GLU A 163 -10.54 4.55 -12.83
N GLU A 164 -9.66 3.63 -12.44
CA GLU A 164 -9.92 2.19 -12.54
C GLU A 164 -11.12 1.79 -11.69
N ILE A 165 -11.18 2.22 -10.42
CA ILE A 165 -12.29 1.91 -9.53
C ILE A 165 -13.60 2.50 -10.08
N TRP A 166 -13.59 3.76 -10.51
CA TRP A 166 -14.77 4.42 -11.07
C TRP A 166 -15.28 3.68 -12.31
N ARG A 167 -14.40 3.39 -13.26
CA ARG A 167 -14.73 2.66 -14.49
C ARG A 167 -15.26 1.25 -14.21
N ASP A 168 -14.56 0.51 -13.34
CA ASP A 168 -14.84 -0.92 -13.13
C ASP A 168 -16.05 -1.16 -12.20
N THR A 169 -16.58 -0.10 -11.58
CA THR A 169 -17.86 -0.10 -10.85
C THR A 169 -18.99 0.58 -11.62
N ASP A 170 -18.78 0.97 -12.88
CA ASP A 170 -19.73 1.78 -13.66
C ASP A 170 -20.16 3.07 -12.91
N GLY A 171 -19.27 3.60 -12.04
CA GLY A 171 -19.54 4.78 -11.23
C GLY A 171 -20.40 4.53 -9.97
N GLU A 172 -20.66 3.28 -9.63
CA GLU A 172 -21.55 2.92 -8.50
C GLU A 172 -20.80 2.76 -7.17
N VAL A 173 -19.53 3.11 -7.09
CA VAL A 173 -18.78 3.12 -5.81
C VAL A 173 -19.31 4.24 -4.91
N GLU A 174 -19.75 3.88 -3.70
CA GLU A 174 -20.30 4.84 -2.73
C GLU A 174 -19.40 5.03 -1.52
N LEU A 175 -18.63 4.00 -1.14
CA LEU A 175 -17.61 4.09 -0.10
C LEU A 175 -16.30 3.50 -0.60
N PHE A 176 -15.19 4.17 -0.31
CA PHE A 176 -13.84 3.66 -0.54
C PHE A 176 -13.07 3.57 0.77
N VAL A 177 -12.46 2.42 1.03
CA VAL A 177 -11.77 2.11 2.28
C VAL A 177 -10.31 1.73 1.99
N ALA A 178 -9.37 2.42 2.59
CA ALA A 178 -7.94 2.10 2.44
C ALA A 178 -7.13 2.39 3.70
N GLY A 179 -6.09 1.59 3.93
CA GLY A 179 -5.15 1.78 5.02
C GLY A 179 -4.27 3.02 4.85
N GLY A 180 -4.05 3.75 5.95
CA GLY A 180 -3.18 4.92 6.03
C GLY A 180 -1.71 4.55 6.31
N GLY A 181 -0.92 4.25 5.27
CA GLY A 181 0.53 4.10 5.35
C GLY A 181 1.21 5.44 5.05
N THR A 182 1.57 5.69 3.78
CA THR A 182 2.00 7.02 3.33
C THR A 182 0.82 8.00 3.21
N GLY A 183 -0.42 7.50 3.23
CA GLY A 183 -1.61 8.30 2.98
C GLY A 183 -1.87 8.61 1.49
N GLY A 184 -0.93 8.33 0.61
CA GLY A 184 -1.04 8.64 -0.81
C GLY A 184 -2.19 7.92 -1.50
N THR A 185 -2.43 6.66 -1.17
CA THR A 185 -3.53 5.88 -1.76
C THR A 185 -4.90 6.45 -1.37
N VAL A 186 -5.17 6.57 -0.07
CA VAL A 186 -6.48 7.06 0.41
C VAL A 186 -6.74 8.50 -0.04
N SER A 187 -5.71 9.34 -0.04
CA SER A 187 -5.81 10.73 -0.48
C SER A 187 -6.00 10.87 -1.99
N GLY A 188 -5.19 10.15 -2.77
CA GLY A 188 -5.26 10.22 -4.23
C GLY A 188 -6.54 9.59 -4.78
N VAL A 189 -6.90 8.39 -4.33
CA VAL A 189 -8.17 7.75 -4.73
C VAL A 189 -9.35 8.59 -4.27
N GLY A 190 -9.30 9.11 -3.03
CA GLY A 190 -10.33 9.98 -2.50
C GLY A 190 -10.57 11.22 -3.35
N ALA A 191 -9.49 11.92 -3.72
CA ALA A 191 -9.58 13.10 -4.58
C ALA A 191 -10.13 12.74 -5.97
N GLY A 192 -9.67 11.65 -6.58
CA GLY A 192 -10.13 11.22 -7.90
C GLY A 192 -11.60 10.81 -7.89
N LEU A 193 -12.03 9.98 -6.95
CA LEU A 193 -13.45 9.57 -6.85
C LEU A 193 -14.38 10.74 -6.56
N LYS A 194 -13.99 11.66 -5.65
CA LYS A 194 -14.79 12.86 -5.34
C LYS A 194 -14.86 13.85 -6.51
N ALA A 195 -13.91 13.84 -7.42
CA ALA A 195 -13.97 14.62 -8.65
C ALA A 195 -15.09 14.13 -9.58
N HIS A 196 -15.35 12.82 -9.59
CA HIS A 196 -16.48 12.23 -10.32
C HIS A 196 -17.81 12.39 -9.57
N ASN A 197 -17.80 12.05 -8.28
CA ASN A 197 -18.99 12.14 -7.42
C ASN A 197 -18.57 12.61 -6.00
N PRO A 198 -18.89 13.86 -5.62
CA PRO A 198 -18.49 14.41 -4.32
C PRO A 198 -19.15 13.69 -3.12
N ASN A 199 -20.18 12.87 -3.35
CA ASN A 199 -20.86 12.12 -2.29
C ASN A 199 -20.18 10.79 -1.95
N VAL A 200 -19.15 10.35 -2.69
CA VAL A 200 -18.39 9.16 -2.34
C VAL A 200 -17.71 9.37 -0.99
N GLN A 201 -17.97 8.48 -0.04
CA GLN A 201 -17.34 8.53 1.28
C GLN A 201 -15.97 7.88 1.27
N ILE A 202 -14.97 8.59 1.75
CA ILE A 202 -13.58 8.14 1.81
C ILE A 202 -13.23 7.82 3.25
N VAL A 203 -12.83 6.57 3.49
CA VAL A 203 -12.53 6.05 4.81
C VAL A 203 -11.08 5.63 4.91
N ALA A 204 -10.32 6.27 5.78
CA ALA A 204 -8.97 5.86 6.13
C ALA A 204 -8.99 4.84 7.26
N VAL A 205 -8.10 3.85 7.20
CA VAL A 205 -7.93 2.84 8.25
C VAL A 205 -6.56 3.00 8.89
N GLU A 206 -6.53 3.00 10.22
CA GLU A 206 -5.30 3.02 11.01
C GLU A 206 -5.31 1.94 12.11
N PRO A 207 -4.13 1.51 12.61
CA PRO A 207 -4.07 0.60 13.75
C PRO A 207 -4.61 1.27 15.03
N SER A 208 -5.43 0.55 15.80
CA SER A 208 -5.91 1.05 17.10
C SER A 208 -4.78 1.32 18.11
N ASP A 209 -3.66 0.60 17.98
CA ASP A 209 -2.48 0.78 18.82
C ASP A 209 -1.59 1.97 18.40
N SER A 210 -1.86 2.57 17.23
CA SER A 210 -1.13 3.72 16.69
C SER A 210 -2.07 4.69 15.95
N PRO A 211 -3.09 5.27 16.65
CA PRO A 211 -4.17 6.02 16.02
C PRO A 211 -3.78 7.49 15.76
N VAL A 212 -2.69 7.70 15.03
CA VAL A 212 -2.09 9.03 14.81
C VAL A 212 -2.95 9.91 13.91
N LEU A 213 -3.62 9.34 12.90
CA LEU A 213 -4.52 10.09 12.01
C LEU A 213 -5.75 10.62 12.78
N SER A 214 -6.19 9.89 13.81
CA SER A 214 -7.27 10.31 14.72
C SER A 214 -6.79 11.23 15.86
N GLY A 215 -5.54 11.68 15.85
CA GLY A 215 -4.97 12.57 16.88
C GLY A 215 -4.43 11.85 18.11
N GLY A 216 -4.34 10.53 18.11
CA GLY A 216 -3.73 9.73 19.16
C GLY A 216 -2.21 9.67 19.08
N LYS A 217 -1.60 8.89 19.97
CA LYS A 217 -0.14 8.73 20.05
C LYS A 217 0.31 7.54 19.18
N PRO A 218 1.52 7.62 18.58
CA PRO A 218 2.09 6.46 17.91
C PRO A 218 2.41 5.34 18.91
N GLY A 219 2.24 4.10 18.45
CA GLY A 219 2.55 2.91 19.24
C GLY A 219 2.92 1.71 18.34
N PRO A 220 3.53 0.66 18.92
CA PRO A 220 3.85 -0.56 18.17
C PRO A 220 2.57 -1.32 17.81
N HIS A 221 2.52 -1.84 16.58
CA HIS A 221 1.41 -2.66 16.08
C HIS A 221 1.91 -3.72 15.10
N LYS A 222 1.04 -4.68 14.76
CA LYS A 222 1.37 -5.82 13.88
C LYS A 222 0.88 -5.63 12.43
N ILE A 223 0.13 -4.56 12.13
CA ILE A 223 -0.45 -4.33 10.79
C ILE A 223 0.60 -3.67 9.89
N GLN A 224 1.46 -4.47 9.30
CA GLN A 224 2.54 -3.98 8.44
C GLN A 224 1.98 -3.22 7.23
N GLY A 225 2.66 -2.12 6.87
CA GLY A 225 2.34 -1.31 5.68
C GLY A 225 1.44 -0.10 5.95
N ILE A 226 0.83 0.00 7.12
CA ILE A 226 0.06 1.17 7.57
C ILE A 226 0.55 1.65 8.93
N GLY A 227 0.03 2.78 9.42
CA GLY A 227 0.37 3.29 10.73
C GLY A 227 1.83 3.74 10.83
N ALA A 228 2.23 4.73 10.05
CA ALA A 228 3.61 5.23 9.98
C ALA A 228 4.13 5.86 11.28
N GLY A 229 3.26 6.13 12.25
CA GLY A 229 3.62 6.77 13.51
C GLY A 229 3.69 8.31 13.45
N PHE A 230 3.40 8.89 12.31
CA PHE A 230 3.29 10.32 12.06
C PHE A 230 2.29 10.59 10.93
N ILE A 231 1.88 11.84 10.74
CA ILE A 231 1.02 12.23 9.62
C ILE A 231 1.92 12.58 8.42
N PRO A 232 1.89 11.79 7.33
CA PRO A 232 2.71 12.05 6.14
C PRO A 232 2.26 13.31 5.39
N LYS A 233 3.18 13.98 4.69
CA LYS A 233 2.84 15.12 3.82
C LYS A 233 1.99 14.71 2.60
N THR A 234 2.05 13.45 2.20
CA THR A 234 1.23 12.87 1.12
C THR A 234 -0.19 12.51 1.57
N TYR A 235 -0.51 12.64 2.87
CA TYR A 235 -1.85 12.47 3.39
C TYR A 235 -2.63 13.79 3.31
N ASN A 236 -3.80 13.74 2.68
CA ASN A 236 -4.75 14.87 2.63
C ASN A 236 -6.00 14.53 3.43
N GLY A 237 -6.11 15.03 4.65
CA GLY A 237 -7.26 14.82 5.52
C GLY A 237 -8.55 15.49 5.04
N GLU A 238 -8.48 16.47 4.11
CA GLU A 238 -9.66 17.17 3.60
C GLU A 238 -10.54 16.29 2.71
N VAL A 239 -9.96 15.26 2.07
CA VAL A 239 -10.71 14.31 1.24
C VAL A 239 -11.22 13.11 2.03
N VAL A 240 -10.77 12.93 3.27
CA VAL A 240 -11.12 11.79 4.12
C VAL A 240 -12.33 12.17 4.99
N ASP A 241 -13.41 11.42 4.84
CA ASP A 241 -14.66 11.68 5.57
C ASP A 241 -14.69 10.98 6.93
N LYS A 242 -13.98 9.85 7.07
CA LYS A 242 -13.96 9.05 8.28
C LYS A 242 -12.62 8.34 8.46
N ILE A 243 -12.21 8.18 9.72
CA ILE A 243 -11.07 7.35 10.10
C ILE A 243 -11.58 6.23 10.99
N LEU A 244 -11.24 4.97 10.64
CA LEU A 244 -11.58 3.80 11.43
C LEU A 244 -10.31 3.17 11.99
N GLN A 245 -10.35 2.85 13.28
CA GLN A 245 -9.29 2.14 13.97
C GLN A 245 -9.57 0.63 13.93
N VAL A 246 -8.54 -0.17 13.61
CA VAL A 246 -8.64 -1.62 13.54
C VAL A 246 -7.59 -2.24 14.45
N THR A 247 -7.99 -3.27 15.20
CA THR A 247 -7.06 -4.02 16.05
C THR A 247 -6.19 -4.97 15.23
N ASN A 248 -5.05 -5.37 15.79
CA ASN A 248 -4.19 -6.38 15.17
C ASN A 248 -4.96 -7.69 14.91
N ASP A 249 -5.74 -8.12 15.89
CA ASP A 249 -6.48 -9.38 15.86
C ASP A 249 -7.58 -9.38 14.80
N ASP A 250 -8.34 -8.29 14.68
CA ASP A 250 -9.38 -8.15 13.67
C ASP A 250 -8.80 -8.14 12.25
N ALA A 251 -7.67 -7.46 12.06
CA ALA A 251 -6.97 -7.45 10.78
C ALA A 251 -6.47 -8.85 10.38
N ILE A 252 -5.83 -9.56 11.31
CA ILE A 252 -5.29 -10.91 11.08
C ILE A 252 -6.43 -11.91 10.85
N ARG A 253 -7.46 -11.90 11.70
CA ARG A 253 -8.64 -12.77 11.57
C ARG A 253 -9.31 -12.58 10.22
N THR A 254 -9.55 -11.35 9.81
CA THR A 254 -10.22 -11.05 8.54
C THR A 254 -9.39 -11.50 7.34
N SER A 255 -8.06 -11.30 7.37
CA SER A 255 -7.18 -11.82 6.31
C SER A 255 -7.22 -13.35 6.21
N ARG A 256 -7.20 -14.06 7.35
CA ARG A 256 -7.36 -15.53 7.39
C ARG A 256 -8.72 -16.00 6.89
N GLU A 257 -9.79 -15.29 7.24
CA GLU A 257 -11.14 -15.60 6.75
C GLU A 257 -11.27 -15.42 5.24
N LEU A 258 -10.68 -14.38 4.66
CA LEU A 258 -10.64 -14.20 3.20
C LEU A 258 -9.91 -15.35 2.51
N ALA A 259 -8.79 -15.81 3.06
CA ALA A 259 -8.09 -16.98 2.54
C ALA A 259 -8.94 -18.24 2.59
N GLY A 260 -9.62 -18.50 3.72
CA GLY A 260 -10.44 -19.68 3.89
C GLY A 260 -11.76 -19.69 3.11
N LYS A 261 -12.35 -18.52 2.85
CA LYS A 261 -13.69 -18.40 2.23
C LYS A 261 -13.64 -18.08 0.74
N GLU A 262 -12.69 -17.26 0.33
CA GLU A 262 -12.55 -16.81 -1.06
C GLU A 262 -11.32 -17.41 -1.78
N GLY A 263 -10.45 -18.13 -1.04
CA GLY A 263 -9.16 -18.55 -1.59
C GLY A 263 -8.20 -17.37 -1.81
N LEU A 264 -8.48 -16.23 -1.19
CA LEU A 264 -7.80 -14.97 -1.43
C LEU A 264 -6.71 -14.74 -0.36
N LEU A 265 -5.46 -15.00 -0.72
CA LEU A 265 -4.32 -14.85 0.19
C LEU A 265 -3.80 -13.41 0.12
N VAL A 266 -4.06 -12.62 1.17
CA VAL A 266 -3.73 -11.19 1.25
C VAL A 266 -3.00 -10.83 2.54
N GLY A 267 -2.33 -9.66 2.55
CA GLY A 267 -1.58 -9.20 3.71
C GLY A 267 -2.46 -8.71 4.87
N ILE A 268 -1.82 -8.43 6.01
CA ILE A 268 -2.51 -8.02 7.24
C ILE A 268 -3.26 -6.70 7.04
N SER A 269 -2.68 -5.74 6.32
CA SER A 269 -3.33 -4.44 6.04
C SER A 269 -4.55 -4.58 5.11
N SER A 270 -4.58 -5.61 4.26
CA SER A 270 -5.76 -5.97 3.48
C SER A 270 -6.89 -6.45 4.40
N GLY A 271 -6.56 -7.29 5.36
CA GLY A 271 -7.51 -7.71 6.40
C GLY A 271 -8.07 -6.54 7.19
N ALA A 272 -7.23 -5.56 7.54
CA ALA A 272 -7.68 -4.33 8.21
C ALA A 272 -8.66 -3.52 7.37
N ALA A 273 -8.37 -3.33 6.07
CA ALA A 273 -9.26 -2.58 5.17
C ALA A 273 -10.61 -3.29 4.98
N VAL A 274 -10.59 -4.62 4.81
CA VAL A 274 -11.83 -5.41 4.67
C VAL A 274 -12.62 -5.46 5.96
N TYR A 275 -11.97 -5.58 7.13
CA TYR A 275 -12.66 -5.49 8.42
C TYR A 275 -13.41 -4.16 8.56
N ALA A 276 -12.75 -3.04 8.28
CA ALA A 276 -13.38 -1.73 8.33
C ALA A 276 -14.55 -1.61 7.33
N ALA A 277 -14.41 -2.16 6.12
CA ALA A 277 -15.48 -2.20 5.14
C ALA A 277 -16.67 -3.03 5.62
N VAL A 278 -16.44 -4.16 6.30
CA VAL A 278 -17.51 -4.99 6.90
C VAL A 278 -18.24 -4.23 8.01
N GLU A 279 -17.52 -3.53 8.88
CA GLU A 279 -18.17 -2.73 9.94
C GLU A 279 -19.03 -1.62 9.34
N LEU A 280 -18.61 -0.99 8.26
CA LEU A 280 -19.43 -0.03 7.51
C LEU A 280 -20.63 -0.70 6.83
N ALA A 281 -20.45 -1.91 6.27
CA ALA A 281 -21.51 -2.64 5.60
C ALA A 281 -22.63 -3.12 6.52
N LYS A 282 -22.38 -3.22 7.82
CA LYS A 282 -23.38 -3.57 8.85
C LYS A 282 -24.29 -2.39 9.22
N LEU A 283 -23.87 -1.16 8.90
CA LEU A 283 -24.66 0.03 9.25
C LEU A 283 -25.90 0.13 8.38
N PRO A 284 -27.09 0.38 8.97
CA PRO A 284 -28.34 0.44 8.22
C PRO A 284 -28.33 1.45 7.07
N GLU A 285 -27.66 2.59 7.25
CA GLU A 285 -27.53 3.64 6.25
C GLU A 285 -26.69 3.23 5.03
N ASN A 286 -26.01 2.10 5.11
CA ASN A 286 -25.20 1.57 4.01
C ASN A 286 -25.83 0.35 3.32
N GLU A 287 -27.06 -0.01 3.69
CA GLU A 287 -27.79 -1.10 3.02
C GLU A 287 -27.92 -0.83 1.50
N GLY A 288 -27.55 -1.81 0.69
CA GLY A 288 -27.57 -1.73 -0.77
C GLY A 288 -26.39 -1.00 -1.41
N LYS A 289 -25.48 -0.41 -0.62
CA LYS A 289 -24.33 0.33 -1.15
C LYS A 289 -23.17 -0.56 -1.58
N THR A 290 -22.39 -0.05 -2.51
CA THR A 290 -21.12 -0.63 -2.96
C THR A 290 -19.96 -0.02 -2.19
N ILE A 291 -19.20 -0.87 -1.48
CA ILE A 291 -18.03 -0.51 -0.68
C ILE A 291 -16.79 -1.17 -1.28
N VAL A 292 -15.87 -0.36 -1.77
CA VAL A 292 -14.59 -0.85 -2.31
C VAL A 292 -13.49 -0.73 -1.26
N ALA A 293 -12.91 -1.86 -0.87
CA ALA A 293 -11.73 -1.92 -0.01
C ALA A 293 -10.48 -2.16 -0.85
N LEU A 294 -9.40 -1.40 -0.63
CA LEU A 294 -8.13 -1.63 -1.31
C LEU A 294 -7.30 -2.64 -0.53
N LEU A 295 -6.90 -3.71 -1.22
CA LEU A 295 -6.06 -4.79 -0.70
C LEU A 295 -4.63 -4.63 -1.25
N PRO A 296 -3.69 -4.12 -0.42
CA PRO A 296 -2.40 -3.63 -0.92
C PRO A 296 -1.47 -4.69 -1.49
N ASP A 297 -1.46 -5.92 -0.95
CA ASP A 297 -0.47 -6.92 -1.31
C ASP A 297 -0.92 -8.37 -1.06
N THR A 298 -0.05 -9.32 -1.45
CA THR A 298 -0.26 -10.76 -1.26
C THR A 298 0.10 -11.23 0.15
N GLY A 299 -0.63 -12.22 0.65
CA GLY A 299 -0.33 -12.90 1.91
C GLY A 299 0.98 -13.71 1.90
N GLU A 300 1.49 -14.10 0.73
CA GLU A 300 2.75 -14.85 0.62
C GLU A 300 3.94 -14.11 1.24
N ARG A 301 3.90 -12.79 1.33
CA ARG A 301 4.92 -11.97 2.01
C ARG A 301 4.92 -12.10 3.53
N TYR A 302 3.94 -12.79 4.10
CA TYR A 302 3.69 -12.85 5.55
C TYR A 302 3.69 -14.28 6.09
N LEU A 303 4.15 -15.28 5.30
CA LEU A 303 4.13 -16.70 5.69
C LEU A 303 4.95 -16.99 6.95
N SER A 304 6.01 -16.23 7.20
CA SER A 304 6.85 -16.34 8.40
C SER A 304 6.46 -15.35 9.52
N THR A 305 5.26 -14.76 9.46
CA THR A 305 4.77 -13.79 10.44
C THR A 305 3.59 -14.35 11.25
N VAL A 306 3.13 -13.58 12.22
CA VAL A 306 1.93 -13.91 13.02
C VAL A 306 0.67 -14.13 12.19
N LEU A 307 0.63 -13.65 10.94
CA LEU A 307 -0.54 -13.83 10.06
C LEU A 307 -0.88 -15.31 9.88
N TYR A 308 0.10 -16.17 9.72
CA TYR A 308 -0.09 -17.62 9.50
C TYR A 308 0.50 -18.51 10.61
N ALA A 309 0.86 -17.92 11.73
CA ALA A 309 1.26 -18.66 12.94
C ALA A 309 0.01 -19.15 13.70
N PHE A 310 -0.71 -20.12 13.13
CA PHE A 310 -2.02 -20.56 13.63
C PHE A 310 -1.96 -21.16 15.04
N GLU A 311 -0.88 -21.84 15.40
CA GLU A 311 -0.71 -22.49 16.70
C GLU A 311 -0.25 -21.49 17.76
N GLU A 312 0.69 -20.59 17.41
CA GLU A 312 1.26 -19.60 18.31
C GLU A 312 0.37 -18.35 18.46
N TYR A 313 -0.50 -18.10 17.50
CA TYR A 313 -1.42 -16.98 17.46
C TYR A 313 -2.82 -17.42 17.01
N PRO A 314 -3.52 -18.21 17.84
CA PRO A 314 -4.87 -18.67 17.53
C PRO A 314 -5.87 -17.52 17.69
N LEU A 315 -6.75 -17.34 16.70
CA LEU A 315 -7.79 -16.30 16.69
C LEU A 315 -9.15 -16.87 16.29
#